data_3f3f29c0a9f3c0da1a5e8a3f2018b685
#
_entry.id   3f3f29c0a9f3c0da1a5e8a3f2018b685
#
_cell.length_a   1.000
_cell.length_b   1.000
_cell.length_c   1.000
_cell.angle_alpha   90.00
_cell.angle_beta   90.00
_cell.angle_gamma   90.00
#
_symmetry.space_group_name_H-M   'P 1'
#
loop_
_entity.id
_entity.type
_entity.pdbx_description
1 polymer ?
#
loop_
_entity_poly.entity_id
_entity_poly.type
_entity_poly.pdbx_seq_one_letter_code
_entity_poly.pdbx_strand_id
1 'polypeptide(L)'
;GDAQTQDMIRQLLSDMGCIVEDTEYSRDLSPCCGYGGLAAYANKDMAAKMTEKCLERSDAPYITYCMACRDRFAREGRESRHILELLYGANASNMPDISEKRYNRLILKQTLLKNIWNEESIMEKKDYTVAYTEEAIHMMDERMILKSDVERVLSDYRENQEAILDEETKELVTRSRLGNVTFWVRFVETEGGYLVHRAY
;
A
#
# COMPACT_ATOMS: atom_id res chain seq x y z
N GLY A 1 23.82 -1.38 0.69
CA GLY A 1 23.51 -2.34 -0.39
C GLY A 1 24.79 -2.96 -0.90
N ASP A 2 24.69 -4.11 -1.53
CA ASP A 2 25.84 -4.77 -2.13
C ASP A 2 26.35 -3.97 -3.34
N ALA A 3 27.63 -3.63 -3.37
CA ALA A 3 28.25 -2.85 -4.45
C ALA A 3 28.08 -3.53 -5.83
N GLN A 4 28.16 -4.85 -5.87
CA GLN A 4 27.96 -5.62 -7.10
C GLN A 4 26.55 -5.42 -7.68
N THR A 5 25.52 -5.48 -6.83
CA THR A 5 24.13 -5.23 -7.25
C THR A 5 23.96 -3.81 -7.79
N GLN A 6 24.58 -2.83 -7.17
CA GLN A 6 24.52 -1.43 -7.62
C GLN A 6 25.20 -1.23 -8.98
N ASP A 7 26.33 -1.89 -9.21
CA ASP A 7 27.02 -1.85 -10.51
C ASP A 7 26.22 -2.55 -11.60
N MET A 8 25.62 -3.70 -11.31
CA MET A 8 24.76 -4.41 -12.25
C MET A 8 23.53 -3.55 -12.67
N ILE A 9 22.93 -2.83 -11.73
CA ILE A 9 21.80 -1.93 -12.02
C ILE A 9 22.24 -0.77 -12.93
N ARG A 10 23.40 -0.17 -12.68
CA ARG A 10 23.95 0.90 -13.52
C ARG A 10 24.25 0.41 -14.92
N GLN A 11 24.85 -0.76 -15.02
CA GLN A 11 25.11 -1.40 -16.34
C GLN A 11 23.79 -1.64 -17.09
N LEU A 12 22.78 -2.19 -16.41
CA LEU A 12 21.47 -2.43 -17.01
C LEU A 12 20.81 -1.14 -17.50
N LEU A 13 20.85 -0.07 -16.72
CA LEU A 13 20.35 1.25 -17.12
C LEU A 13 21.11 1.80 -18.33
N SER A 14 22.43 1.65 -18.37
CA SER A 14 23.26 2.04 -19.50
C SER A 14 22.90 1.25 -20.76
N ASP A 15 22.70 -0.07 -20.64
CA ASP A 15 22.30 -0.94 -21.75
C ASP A 15 20.90 -0.57 -22.29
N MET A 16 20.03 -0.01 -21.45
CA MET A 16 18.73 0.54 -21.83
C MET A 16 18.82 1.95 -22.45
N GLY A 17 20.01 2.52 -22.58
CA GLY A 17 20.24 3.87 -23.13
C GLY A 17 19.98 5.00 -22.14
N CYS A 18 19.87 4.73 -20.83
CA CYS A 18 19.73 5.74 -19.80
C CYS A 18 21.09 6.36 -19.47
N ILE A 19 21.13 7.68 -19.29
CA ILE A 19 22.27 8.38 -18.70
C ILE A 19 22.10 8.37 -17.19
N VAL A 20 23.02 7.72 -16.49
CA VAL A 20 23.00 7.61 -15.03
C VAL A 20 23.83 8.75 -14.42
N GLU A 21 23.20 9.58 -13.63
CA GLU A 21 23.85 10.61 -12.82
C GLU A 21 23.97 10.10 -11.38
N ASP A 22 25.19 10.04 -10.85
CA ASP A 22 25.43 9.72 -9.44
C ASP A 22 25.33 11.01 -8.61
N THR A 23 24.59 10.96 -7.51
CA THR A 23 24.56 12.08 -6.56
C THR A 23 25.84 12.13 -5.73
N GLU A 24 26.11 13.28 -5.07
CA GLU A 24 27.30 13.50 -4.24
C GLU A 24 27.56 12.35 -3.24
N TYR A 25 26.47 11.81 -2.66
CA TYR A 25 26.54 10.65 -1.78
C TYR A 25 25.80 9.49 -2.42
N SER A 26 26.51 8.72 -3.21
CA SER A 26 25.99 7.54 -3.90
C SER A 26 26.62 6.26 -3.33
N ARG A 27 26.12 5.12 -3.75
CA ARG A 27 26.63 3.79 -3.39
C ARG A 27 26.57 3.55 -1.87
N ASP A 28 27.68 3.24 -1.23
CA ASP A 28 27.75 2.95 0.20
C ASP A 28 27.47 4.17 1.09
N LEU A 29 27.61 5.38 0.52
CA LEU A 29 27.31 6.63 1.20
C LEU A 29 25.87 7.11 0.94
N SER A 30 25.07 6.36 0.19
CA SER A 30 23.69 6.74 -0.11
C SER A 30 22.87 6.92 1.16
N PRO A 31 22.26 8.10 1.37
CA PRO A 31 21.44 8.34 2.54
C PRO A 31 20.16 7.50 2.51
N CYS A 32 19.64 7.21 3.70
CA CYS A 32 18.40 6.51 3.84
C CYS A 32 17.20 7.39 3.36
N CYS A 33 16.29 6.80 2.58
CA CYS A 33 15.06 7.47 2.13
C CYS A 33 14.04 7.73 3.26
N GLY A 34 14.34 7.36 4.51
CA GLY A 34 13.45 7.56 5.65
C GLY A 34 12.44 6.44 5.91
N TYR A 35 12.41 5.37 5.10
CA TYR A 35 11.48 4.26 5.33
C TYR A 35 12.05 3.21 6.29
N GLY A 36 13.35 2.93 6.23
CA GLY A 36 13.99 1.84 6.95
C GLY A 36 13.87 1.93 8.47
N GLY A 37 13.96 0.77 9.15
CA GLY A 37 13.90 0.70 10.60
C GLY A 37 12.59 1.16 11.24
N LEU A 38 11.49 1.10 10.51
CA LEU A 38 10.17 1.62 10.91
C LEU A 38 10.13 3.15 11.14
N ALA A 39 11.15 3.89 10.75
CA ALA A 39 11.22 5.35 10.94
C ALA A 39 9.98 6.07 10.37
N ALA A 40 9.50 5.64 9.20
CA ALA A 40 8.31 6.20 8.56
C ALA A 40 7.02 6.05 9.39
N TYR A 41 6.98 5.12 10.33
CA TYR A 41 5.84 4.89 11.22
C TYR A 41 6.07 5.48 12.61
N ALA A 42 7.28 5.33 13.15
CA ALA A 42 7.62 5.77 14.49
C ALA A 42 7.78 7.29 14.60
N ASN A 43 8.31 7.94 13.56
CA ASN A 43 8.51 9.39 13.51
C ASN A 43 8.36 9.90 12.07
N LYS A 44 7.14 10.22 11.69
CA LYS A 44 6.78 10.66 10.32
C LYS A 44 7.53 11.92 9.91
N ASP A 45 7.70 12.88 10.83
CA ASP A 45 8.37 14.17 10.55
C ASP A 45 9.87 13.97 10.27
N MET A 46 10.52 13.13 11.07
CA MET A 46 11.92 12.79 10.84
C MET A 46 12.11 12.05 9.52
N ALA A 47 11.23 11.11 9.22
CA ALA A 47 11.26 10.37 7.97
C ALA A 47 11.04 11.27 6.75
N ALA A 48 10.14 12.24 6.84
CA ALA A 48 9.92 13.24 5.78
C ALA A 48 11.17 14.09 5.54
N LYS A 49 11.80 14.61 6.60
CA LYS A 49 13.06 15.37 6.49
C LYS A 49 14.22 14.55 5.89
N MET A 50 14.27 13.24 6.20
CA MET A 50 15.28 12.35 5.58
C MET A 50 15.01 12.21 4.07
N THR A 51 13.75 12.06 3.67
CA THR A 51 13.36 11.98 2.27
C THR A 51 13.70 13.27 1.53
N GLU A 52 13.30 14.41 2.08
CA GLU A 52 13.58 15.75 1.54
C GLU A 52 15.08 15.96 1.27
N LYS A 53 15.92 15.66 2.26
CA LYS A 53 17.38 15.73 2.11
C LYS A 53 17.95 14.80 1.03
N CYS A 54 17.30 13.67 0.75
CA CYS A 54 17.70 12.86 -0.40
C CYS A 54 17.34 13.55 -1.72
N LEU A 55 16.17 14.19 -1.79
CA LEU A 55 15.63 14.80 -2.99
C LEU A 55 16.28 16.13 -3.35
N GLU A 56 16.85 16.85 -2.39
CA GLU A 56 17.60 18.10 -2.62
C GLU A 56 18.88 17.91 -3.47
N ARG A 57 19.32 16.69 -3.68
CA ARG A 57 20.63 16.39 -4.29
C ARG A 57 20.62 16.27 -5.80
N SER A 58 19.47 16.05 -6.41
CA SER A 58 19.30 16.01 -7.85
C SER A 58 17.87 16.33 -8.22
N ASP A 59 17.69 17.04 -9.33
CA ASP A 59 16.38 17.29 -9.93
C ASP A 59 15.98 16.22 -10.94
N ALA A 60 16.88 15.32 -11.27
CA ALA A 60 16.62 14.21 -12.18
C ALA A 60 15.62 13.20 -11.57
N PRO A 61 14.90 12.45 -12.42
CA PRO A 61 14.08 11.33 -11.97
C PRO A 61 14.91 10.28 -11.24
N TYR A 62 14.38 9.79 -10.11
CA TYR A 62 15.08 8.77 -9.31
C TYR A 62 14.73 7.37 -9.78
N ILE A 63 15.76 6.55 -10.02
CA ILE A 63 15.60 5.12 -10.25
C ILE A 63 16.03 4.37 -8.99
N THR A 64 15.15 3.53 -8.50
CA THR A 64 15.40 2.75 -7.28
C THR A 64 15.26 1.26 -7.54
N TYR A 65 15.90 0.45 -6.72
CA TYR A 65 15.67 -1.01 -6.66
C TYR A 65 14.97 -1.44 -5.36
N CYS A 66 14.38 -0.48 -4.66
CA CYS A 66 13.57 -0.69 -3.46
C CYS A 66 12.22 0.03 -3.62
N MET A 67 11.12 -0.73 -3.62
CA MET A 67 9.78 -0.16 -3.76
C MET A 67 9.43 0.84 -2.66
N ALA A 68 9.93 0.65 -1.44
CA ALA A 68 9.69 1.59 -0.35
C ALA A 68 10.36 2.94 -0.61
N CYS A 69 11.59 2.96 -1.17
CA CYS A 69 12.25 4.20 -1.58
C CYS A 69 11.50 4.88 -2.72
N ARG A 70 11.10 4.10 -3.74
CA ARG A 70 10.31 4.58 -4.86
C ARG A 70 9.05 5.29 -4.37
N ASP A 71 8.27 4.64 -3.50
CA ASP A 71 7.02 5.17 -2.97
C ASP A 71 7.24 6.43 -2.12
N ARG A 72 8.32 6.47 -1.32
CA ARG A 72 8.66 7.65 -0.52
C ARG A 72 8.96 8.86 -1.39
N PHE A 73 9.81 8.71 -2.39
CA PHE A 73 10.18 9.81 -3.30
C PHE A 73 8.99 10.30 -4.11
N ALA A 74 8.14 9.37 -4.60
CA ALA A 74 6.95 9.73 -5.34
C ALA A 74 5.90 10.47 -4.49
N ARG A 75 5.78 10.15 -3.20
CA ARG A 75 4.89 10.88 -2.25
C ARG A 75 5.30 12.34 -2.06
N GLU A 76 6.58 12.63 -2.14
CA GLU A 76 7.10 13.99 -2.08
C GLU A 76 7.09 14.70 -3.47
N GLY A 77 6.38 14.13 -4.44
CA GLY A 77 6.19 14.70 -5.76
C GLY A 77 7.37 14.52 -6.72
N ARG A 78 8.40 13.74 -6.34
CA ARG A 78 9.55 13.46 -7.20
C ARG A 78 9.23 12.31 -8.15
N GLU A 79 9.46 12.51 -9.47
CA GLU A 79 9.39 11.40 -10.41
C GLU A 79 10.38 10.31 -9.97
N SER A 80 9.83 9.16 -9.65
CA SER A 80 10.61 8.02 -9.16
C SER A 80 10.03 6.73 -9.68
N ARG A 81 10.91 5.85 -10.21
CA ARG A 81 10.54 4.56 -10.76
C ARG A 81 11.38 3.44 -10.13
N HIS A 82 10.77 2.29 -10.00
CA HIS A 82 11.51 1.08 -9.66
C HIS A 82 12.16 0.52 -10.94
N ILE A 83 13.36 -0.07 -10.83
CA ILE A 83 14.06 -0.66 -11.99
C ILE A 83 13.20 -1.66 -12.76
N LEU A 84 12.36 -2.43 -12.08
CA LEU A 84 11.43 -3.36 -12.72
C LEU A 84 10.32 -2.66 -13.50
N GLU A 85 9.89 -1.46 -13.10
CA GLU A 85 8.91 -0.67 -13.86
C GLU A 85 9.48 -0.25 -15.21
N LEU A 86 10.78 0.08 -15.26
CA LEU A 86 11.46 0.37 -16.51
C LEU A 86 11.63 -0.87 -17.37
N LEU A 87 12.09 -1.97 -16.79
CA LEU A 87 12.34 -3.23 -17.51
C LEU A 87 11.09 -3.80 -18.15
N TYR A 88 9.95 -3.73 -17.49
CA TYR A 88 8.69 -4.30 -17.97
C TYR A 88 7.76 -3.26 -18.60
N GLY A 89 8.20 -2.02 -18.77
CA GLY A 89 7.39 -0.96 -19.35
C GLY A 89 6.14 -0.62 -18.52
N ALA A 90 6.16 -0.94 -17.23
CA ALA A 90 5.05 -0.62 -16.35
C ALA A 90 5.05 0.89 -16.05
N ASN A 91 3.87 1.50 -16.12
CA ASN A 91 3.67 2.89 -15.74
C ASN A 91 2.75 2.94 -14.51
N ALA A 92 3.36 2.88 -13.33
CA ALA A 92 2.62 3.01 -12.08
C ALA A 92 2.39 4.49 -11.77
N SER A 93 1.39 5.07 -12.41
CA SER A 93 0.97 6.47 -12.15
C SER A 93 0.36 6.66 -10.78
N ASN A 94 -0.19 5.60 -10.19
CA ASN A 94 -0.80 5.63 -8.86
C ASN A 94 0.01 4.78 -7.88
N MET A 95 0.32 5.35 -6.72
CA MET A 95 0.85 4.58 -5.61
C MET A 95 -0.30 3.92 -4.86
N PRO A 96 -0.38 2.59 -4.86
CA PRO A 96 -1.38 1.92 -4.06
C PRO A 96 -1.12 2.14 -2.57
N ASP A 97 -2.18 2.35 -1.82
CA ASP A 97 -2.13 2.38 -0.36
C ASP A 97 -1.76 1.00 0.24
N ILE A 98 -1.63 0.91 1.56
CA ILE A 98 -1.26 -0.35 2.23
C ILE A 98 -2.32 -1.43 2.01
N SER A 99 -3.59 -1.07 2.03
CA SER A 99 -4.72 -1.98 1.81
C SER A 99 -4.71 -2.52 0.38
N GLU A 100 -4.51 -1.66 -0.61
CA GLU A 100 -4.39 -2.06 -2.02
C GLU A 100 -3.16 -2.95 -2.26
N LYS A 101 -2.01 -2.62 -1.67
CA LYS A 101 -0.80 -3.46 -1.76
C LYS A 101 -1.03 -4.87 -1.22
N ARG A 102 -1.75 -5.00 -0.10
CA ARG A 102 -2.09 -6.30 0.48
C ARG A 102 -3.13 -7.03 -0.35
N TYR A 103 -4.16 -6.33 -0.83
CA TYR A 103 -5.15 -6.89 -1.73
C TYR A 103 -4.50 -7.42 -3.03
N ASN A 104 -3.64 -6.64 -3.66
CA ASN A 104 -2.90 -7.05 -4.86
C ASN A 104 -2.03 -8.28 -4.62
N ARG A 105 -1.38 -8.40 -3.45
CA ARG A 105 -0.64 -9.61 -3.07
C ARG A 105 -1.55 -10.83 -2.91
N LEU A 106 -2.74 -10.62 -2.34
CA LEU A 106 -3.72 -11.71 -2.19
C LEU A 106 -4.21 -12.19 -3.57
N ILE A 107 -4.56 -11.27 -4.46
CA ILE A 107 -4.93 -11.59 -5.85
C ILE A 107 -3.80 -12.31 -6.57
N LEU A 108 -2.56 -11.81 -6.47
CA LEU A 108 -1.40 -12.46 -7.06
C LEU A 108 -1.21 -13.88 -6.53
N LYS A 109 -1.28 -14.05 -5.19
CA LYS A 109 -1.18 -15.37 -4.56
C LYS A 109 -2.21 -16.33 -5.14
N GLN A 110 -3.46 -15.92 -5.27
CA GLN A 110 -4.54 -16.76 -5.79
C GLN A 110 -4.36 -17.09 -7.27
N THR A 111 -3.92 -16.10 -8.05
CA THR A 111 -3.60 -16.31 -9.46
C THR A 111 -2.50 -17.36 -9.62
N LEU A 112 -1.47 -17.30 -8.78
CA LEU A 112 -0.39 -18.29 -8.77
C LEU A 112 -0.89 -19.66 -8.32
N LEU A 113 -1.67 -19.74 -7.24
CA LEU A 113 -2.25 -21.00 -6.75
C LEU A 113 -3.07 -21.66 -7.86
N LYS A 114 -3.95 -20.91 -8.51
CA LYS A 114 -4.82 -21.44 -9.57
C LYS A 114 -4.05 -21.81 -10.83
N ASN A 115 -3.19 -20.90 -11.34
CA ASN A 115 -2.62 -21.04 -12.69
C ASN A 115 -1.32 -21.83 -12.73
N ILE A 116 -0.59 -21.91 -11.62
CA ILE A 116 0.72 -22.62 -11.57
C ILE A 116 0.60 -23.90 -10.75
N TRP A 117 -0.08 -23.86 -9.61
CA TRP A 117 -0.17 -25.03 -8.71
C TRP A 117 -1.44 -25.83 -8.85
N ASN A 118 -2.42 -25.38 -9.65
CA ASN A 118 -3.75 -26.01 -9.84
C ASN A 118 -4.48 -26.26 -8.51
N GLU A 119 -4.29 -25.38 -7.53
CA GLU A 119 -4.98 -25.40 -6.24
C GLU A 119 -6.23 -24.54 -6.31
N GLU A 120 -7.31 -24.98 -5.63
CA GLU A 120 -8.54 -24.19 -5.55
C GLU A 120 -8.30 -22.87 -4.77
N SER A 121 -8.89 -21.81 -5.28
CA SER A 121 -8.82 -20.48 -4.64
C SER A 121 -9.64 -20.47 -3.35
N ILE A 122 -9.03 -20.01 -2.25
CA ILE A 122 -9.66 -19.88 -0.94
C ILE A 122 -10.59 -18.63 -0.86
N MET A 123 -10.66 -17.81 -1.92
CA MET A 123 -11.56 -16.66 -1.90
C MET A 123 -13.02 -17.09 -2.08
N GLU A 124 -13.80 -16.90 -1.04
CA GLU A 124 -15.25 -16.89 -1.15
C GLU A 124 -15.67 -15.79 -2.12
N LYS A 125 -16.48 -16.17 -3.10
CA LYS A 125 -17.04 -15.22 -4.07
C LYS A 125 -18.10 -14.41 -3.34
N LYS A 126 -17.79 -13.18 -2.97
CA LYS A 126 -18.77 -12.30 -2.33
C LYS A 126 -19.81 -11.87 -3.35
N ASP A 127 -21.06 -11.93 -2.96
CA ASP A 127 -22.22 -11.48 -3.74
C ASP A 127 -22.64 -10.03 -3.40
N TYR A 128 -21.75 -9.30 -2.70
CA TYR A 128 -21.95 -7.92 -2.30
C TYR A 128 -20.70 -7.07 -2.53
N THR A 129 -20.91 -5.77 -2.68
CA THR A 129 -19.83 -4.79 -2.84
C THR A 129 -19.61 -3.99 -1.56
N VAL A 130 -18.38 -3.54 -1.33
CA VAL A 130 -18.05 -2.64 -0.23
C VAL A 130 -17.41 -1.39 -0.81
N ALA A 131 -18.08 -0.26 -0.62
CA ALA A 131 -17.56 1.06 -0.94
C ALA A 131 -17.08 1.75 0.34
N TYR A 132 -16.18 2.70 0.20
CA TYR A 132 -15.57 3.43 1.32
C TYR A 132 -15.63 4.93 1.05
N THR A 133 -15.96 5.72 2.07
CA THR A 133 -15.80 7.17 1.99
C THR A 133 -14.32 7.55 2.07
N GLU A 134 -13.96 8.76 1.63
CA GLU A 134 -12.59 9.28 1.75
C GLU A 134 -12.14 9.32 3.22
N GLU A 135 -13.03 9.70 4.14
CA GLU A 135 -12.77 9.71 5.58
C GLU A 135 -12.45 8.29 6.09
N ALA A 136 -13.20 7.29 5.65
CA ALA A 136 -12.95 5.89 6.01
C ALA A 136 -11.58 5.43 5.54
N ILE A 137 -11.21 5.73 4.29
CA ILE A 137 -9.91 5.37 3.71
C ILE A 137 -8.78 6.01 4.50
N HIS A 138 -8.88 7.32 4.78
CA HIS A 138 -7.88 8.05 5.56
C HIS A 138 -7.70 7.46 6.96
N MET A 139 -8.79 7.19 7.67
CA MET A 139 -8.77 6.60 9.01
C MET A 139 -8.19 5.18 9.02
N MET A 140 -8.53 4.37 8.02
CA MET A 140 -7.99 3.02 7.85
C MET A 140 -6.49 3.06 7.60
N ASP A 141 -6.00 3.99 6.77
CA ASP A 141 -4.57 4.16 6.51
C ASP A 141 -3.79 4.61 7.76
N GLU A 142 -4.33 5.54 8.53
CA GLU A 142 -3.70 5.98 9.78
C GLU A 142 -3.58 4.86 10.82
N ARG A 143 -4.56 3.99 10.91
CA ARG A 143 -4.66 2.89 11.88
C ARG A 143 -4.18 1.55 11.34
N MET A 144 -3.73 1.51 10.10
CA MET A 144 -3.31 0.29 9.40
C MET A 144 -4.40 -0.80 9.35
N ILE A 145 -5.68 -0.39 9.27
CA ILE A 145 -6.82 -1.28 9.10
C ILE A 145 -6.93 -1.63 7.61
N LEU A 146 -7.10 -2.90 7.32
CA LEU A 146 -7.18 -3.37 5.94
C LEU A 146 -8.62 -3.45 5.45
N LYS A 147 -8.81 -3.29 4.14
CA LYS A 147 -10.12 -3.55 3.51
C LYS A 147 -10.59 -4.98 3.80
N SER A 148 -9.67 -5.96 3.81
CA SER A 148 -10.00 -7.34 4.17
C SER A 148 -10.49 -7.52 5.61
N ASP A 149 -10.01 -6.71 6.56
CA ASP A 149 -10.46 -6.77 7.94
C ASP A 149 -11.89 -6.20 8.05
N VAL A 150 -12.14 -5.05 7.41
CA VAL A 150 -13.48 -4.44 7.34
C VAL A 150 -14.48 -5.38 6.65
N GLU A 151 -14.10 -5.96 5.52
CA GLU A 151 -14.93 -6.90 4.78
C GLU A 151 -15.26 -8.15 5.60
N ARG A 152 -14.35 -8.61 6.45
CA ARG A 152 -14.61 -9.73 7.35
C ARG A 152 -15.61 -9.36 8.45
N VAL A 153 -15.48 -8.16 9.02
CA VAL A 153 -16.47 -7.63 9.98
C VAL A 153 -17.85 -7.54 9.35
N LEU A 154 -17.95 -7.07 8.10
CA LEU A 154 -19.22 -7.00 7.37
C LEU A 154 -19.77 -8.38 7.00
N SER A 155 -18.89 -9.36 6.72
CA SER A 155 -19.31 -10.76 6.52
C SER A 155 -19.94 -11.33 7.79
N ASP A 156 -19.31 -11.13 8.96
CA ASP A 156 -19.83 -11.56 10.24
C ASP A 156 -21.18 -10.88 10.55
N TYR A 157 -21.29 -9.57 10.27
CA TYR A 157 -22.57 -8.84 10.38
C TYR A 157 -23.66 -9.46 9.49
N ARG A 158 -23.32 -9.81 8.26
CA ARG A 158 -24.27 -10.39 7.32
C ARG A 158 -24.82 -11.74 7.81
N GLU A 159 -24.01 -12.52 8.51
CA GLU A 159 -24.40 -13.80 9.07
C GLU A 159 -25.28 -13.66 10.32
N ASN A 160 -24.91 -12.75 11.23
CA ASN A 160 -25.54 -12.63 12.55
C ASN A 160 -26.55 -11.47 12.67
N GLN A 161 -26.48 -10.47 11.76
CA GLN A 161 -27.30 -9.26 11.76
C GLN A 161 -27.15 -8.42 13.05
N GLU A 162 -26.01 -8.54 13.73
CA GLU A 162 -25.75 -7.82 14.98
C GLU A 162 -25.11 -6.46 14.68
N ALA A 163 -25.88 -5.39 14.85
CA ALA A 163 -25.41 -4.02 14.75
C ALA A 163 -26.21 -3.10 15.69
N ILE A 164 -25.58 -1.99 16.05
CA ILE A 164 -26.21 -0.90 16.79
C ILE A 164 -26.56 0.19 15.79
N LEU A 165 -27.81 0.64 15.78
CA LEU A 165 -28.22 1.79 14.99
C LEU A 165 -27.89 3.07 15.75
N ASP A 166 -27.10 3.93 15.13
CA ASP A 166 -26.89 5.30 15.59
C ASP A 166 -28.12 6.14 15.15
N GLU A 167 -28.89 6.62 16.12
CA GLU A 167 -30.15 7.32 15.83
C GLU A 167 -29.94 8.70 15.20
N GLU A 168 -28.78 9.34 15.44
CA GLU A 168 -28.47 10.66 14.90
C GLU A 168 -28.01 10.56 13.44
N THR A 169 -27.07 9.68 13.16
CA THR A 169 -26.46 9.55 11.82
C THR A 169 -27.20 8.56 10.93
N LYS A 170 -28.08 7.70 11.51
CA LYS A 170 -28.73 6.59 10.84
C LYS A 170 -27.78 5.53 10.28
N GLU A 171 -26.59 5.50 10.81
CA GLU A 171 -25.56 4.52 10.46
C GLU A 171 -25.65 3.29 11.37
N LEU A 172 -25.28 2.15 10.81
CA LEU A 172 -25.10 0.91 11.55
C LEU A 172 -23.66 0.80 12.06
N VAL A 173 -23.50 0.33 13.28
CA VAL A 173 -22.20 0.08 13.91
C VAL A 173 -22.13 -1.38 14.30
N THR A 174 -21.21 -2.10 13.73
CA THR A 174 -20.96 -3.51 14.05
C THR A 174 -19.50 -3.73 14.44
N ARG A 175 -19.21 -4.88 15.02
CA ARG A 175 -17.86 -5.25 15.42
C ARG A 175 -17.60 -6.73 15.24
N SER A 176 -16.32 -7.06 15.02
CA SER A 176 -15.83 -8.44 15.10
C SER A 176 -14.44 -8.49 15.70
N ARG A 177 -14.16 -9.57 16.42
CA ARG A 177 -12.83 -9.83 16.97
C ARG A 177 -12.04 -10.72 16.01
N LEU A 178 -11.05 -10.11 15.35
CA LEU A 178 -10.14 -10.82 14.45
C LEU A 178 -8.80 -11.05 15.15
N GLY A 179 -8.58 -12.28 15.60
CA GLY A 179 -7.41 -12.59 16.42
C GLY A 179 -7.45 -11.89 17.79
N ASN A 180 -6.48 -11.02 18.06
CA ASN A 180 -6.38 -10.28 19.31
C ASN A 180 -6.91 -8.84 19.22
N VAL A 181 -7.42 -8.43 18.06
CA VAL A 181 -7.92 -7.08 17.81
C VAL A 181 -9.42 -7.12 17.55
N THR A 182 -10.17 -6.17 18.12
CA THR A 182 -11.58 -5.96 17.80
C THR A 182 -11.68 -4.77 16.85
N PHE A 183 -12.23 -5.01 15.68
CA PHE A 183 -12.51 -3.98 14.68
C PHE A 183 -13.96 -3.55 14.79
N TRP A 184 -14.17 -2.26 14.75
CA TRP A 184 -15.48 -1.64 14.68
C TRP A 184 -15.66 -1.00 13.32
N VAL A 185 -16.83 -1.20 12.71
CA VAL A 185 -17.15 -0.65 11.39
C VAL A 185 -18.48 0.09 11.47
N ARG A 186 -18.47 1.33 10.99
CA ARG A 186 -19.66 2.17 10.85
C ARG A 186 -19.98 2.29 9.36
N PHE A 187 -21.21 1.95 8.99
CA PHE A 187 -21.60 1.81 7.60
C PHE A 187 -23.10 2.04 7.40
N VAL A 188 -23.51 2.18 6.16
CA VAL A 188 -24.91 2.11 5.73
C VAL A 188 -25.07 0.98 4.70
N GLU A 189 -26.25 0.37 4.68
CA GLU A 189 -26.62 -0.59 3.66
C GLU A 189 -26.97 0.14 2.37
N THR A 190 -26.54 -0.41 1.23
CA THR A 190 -26.80 0.11 -0.10
C THR A 190 -27.39 -0.97 -0.98
N GLU A 191 -27.91 -0.63 -2.14
CA GLU A 191 -28.38 -1.59 -3.11
C GLU A 191 -27.23 -2.47 -3.62
N GLY A 192 -27.15 -3.70 -3.10
CA GLY A 192 -26.11 -4.68 -3.43
C GLY A 192 -24.84 -4.64 -2.59
N GLY A 193 -24.83 -3.93 -1.44
CA GLY A 193 -23.66 -3.96 -0.55
C GLY A 193 -23.68 -2.96 0.58
N TYR A 194 -22.51 -2.41 0.89
CA TYR A 194 -22.28 -1.55 2.05
C TYR A 194 -21.43 -0.35 1.66
N LEU A 195 -21.74 0.82 2.24
CA LEU A 195 -20.88 2.00 2.22
C LEU A 195 -20.31 2.22 3.62
N VAL A 196 -19.01 2.09 3.76
CA VAL A 196 -18.27 2.25 5.02
C VAL A 196 -17.90 3.71 5.20
N HIS A 197 -18.30 4.29 6.32
CA HIS A 197 -18.00 5.66 6.72
C HIS A 197 -16.82 5.75 7.66
N ARG A 198 -16.64 4.75 8.56
CA ARG A 198 -15.53 4.69 9.52
C ARG A 198 -15.17 3.26 9.86
N ALA A 199 -13.87 3.02 10.11
CA ALA A 199 -13.35 1.78 10.68
C ALA A 199 -12.30 2.09 11.77
N TYR A 200 -12.38 1.44 12.93
CA TYR A 200 -11.49 1.69 14.06
C TYR A 200 -11.39 0.47 15.00
#